data_e98d85f44b734468079cb20a733e5270
#
_entry.id   e98d85f44b734468079cb20a733e5270
#
_cell.length_a   1.000
_cell.length_b   1.000
_cell.length_c   1.000
_cell.angle_alpha   90.00
_cell.angle_beta   90.00
_cell.angle_gamma   90.00
#
_symmetry.space_group_name_H-M   'P 1'
#
loop_
_entity.id
_entity.type
_entity.pdbx_description
1 polymer ?
#
loop_
_entity_poly.entity_id
_entity_poly.type
_entity_poly.pdbx_seq_one_letter_code
_entity_poly.pdbx_strand_id
1 'polypeptide(L)'
;MVDPLPPLGSLARSRILLRAFSYEQSDPARFYSLLAADSARQVAHYVPLEGRTLLDVGGGPGYFADAFRALGARYVGLDADVGELSLHGREVRRDMVLGSGMALPFASGSVDVCYSSNVLEHVPGPTLMADEMVRVTKQGGTVFLSYNNWLAPNGGHETSPWHYLGGRRAADRYAVREGRRPKNDFGSTLFKTSVAQLLRWLDQQSSVDVVDVLPRYHPSWARWIVRVPLIREVGTWNLLMVLRKR
;
A
#
# COMPACT_ATOMS: atom_id res chain seq x y z
N MET A 1 -2.07 10.72 -23.67
CA MET A 1 -2.74 11.30 -22.49
C MET A 1 -3.63 10.22 -21.90
N VAL A 2 -3.47 9.90 -20.64
CA VAL A 2 -4.41 9.00 -19.94
C VAL A 2 -5.66 9.81 -19.67
N ASP A 3 -6.84 9.29 -20.05
CA ASP A 3 -8.11 9.94 -19.72
C ASP A 3 -8.18 10.25 -18.22
N PRO A 4 -8.74 11.41 -17.82
CA PRO A 4 -8.81 11.79 -16.43
C PRO A 4 -9.60 10.73 -15.65
N LEU A 5 -8.99 10.22 -14.56
CA LEU A 5 -9.63 9.24 -13.68
C LEU A 5 -10.96 9.80 -13.14
N PRO A 6 -12.01 8.98 -13.05
CA PRO A 6 -13.28 9.39 -12.45
C PRO A 6 -13.12 9.88 -11.00
N PRO A 7 -14.11 10.60 -10.44
CA PRO A 7 -14.05 11.11 -9.06
C PRO A 7 -13.71 10.03 -8.03
N LEU A 8 -12.97 10.41 -6.98
CA LEU A 8 -12.68 9.53 -5.84
C LEU A 8 -13.99 8.98 -5.25
N GLY A 9 -13.99 7.69 -4.89
CA GLY A 9 -15.17 7.04 -4.35
C GLY A 9 -16.30 6.74 -5.34
N SER A 10 -16.12 7.00 -6.63
CA SER A 10 -17.11 6.64 -7.65
C SER A 10 -17.03 5.16 -8.03
N LEU A 11 -18.16 4.57 -8.44
CA LEU A 11 -18.21 3.20 -8.96
C LEU A 11 -17.39 3.05 -10.26
N ALA A 12 -17.35 4.10 -11.09
CA ALA A 12 -16.56 4.11 -12.32
C ALA A 12 -15.07 3.97 -12.02
N ARG A 13 -14.54 4.73 -11.04
CA ARG A 13 -13.16 4.57 -10.56
C ARG A 13 -12.89 3.15 -10.05
N SER A 14 -13.76 2.61 -9.21
CA SER A 14 -13.63 1.26 -8.68
C SER A 14 -13.53 0.20 -9.77
N ARG A 15 -14.37 0.31 -10.81
CA ARG A 15 -14.34 -0.60 -11.97
C ARG A 15 -13.05 -0.50 -12.78
N ILE A 16 -12.53 0.72 -12.99
CA ILE A 16 -11.28 0.94 -13.72
C ILE A 16 -10.12 0.32 -12.95
N LEU A 17 -10.01 0.59 -11.63
CA LEU A 17 -8.95 0.03 -10.79
C LEU A 17 -9.05 -1.49 -10.70
N LEU A 18 -10.24 -2.04 -10.51
CA LEU A 18 -10.44 -3.49 -10.48
C LEU A 18 -9.98 -4.16 -11.79
N ARG A 19 -10.31 -3.57 -12.94
CA ARG A 19 -9.82 -4.07 -14.24
C ARG A 19 -8.30 -3.94 -14.37
N ALA A 20 -7.70 -2.91 -13.77
CA ALA A 20 -6.26 -2.71 -13.84
C ALA A 20 -5.48 -3.87 -13.20
N PHE A 21 -5.98 -4.45 -12.11
CA PHE A 21 -5.35 -5.62 -11.47
C PHE A 21 -5.26 -6.84 -12.39
N SER A 22 -6.13 -6.98 -13.41
CA SER A 22 -6.08 -8.10 -14.34
C SER A 22 -4.87 -8.07 -15.30
N TYR A 23 -4.26 -6.90 -15.49
CA TYR A 23 -3.05 -6.75 -16.32
C TYR A 23 -1.79 -6.34 -15.55
N GLU A 24 -1.82 -6.42 -14.22
CA GLU A 24 -0.65 -6.14 -13.39
C GLU A 24 0.60 -6.94 -13.82
N GLN A 25 0.44 -8.20 -14.16
CA GLN A 25 1.52 -9.09 -14.60
C GLN A 25 1.87 -8.95 -16.09
N SER A 26 0.88 -8.62 -16.93
CA SER A 26 1.06 -8.57 -18.39
C SER A 26 1.51 -7.19 -18.89
N ASP A 27 1.13 -6.11 -18.20
CA ASP A 27 1.49 -4.72 -18.51
C ASP A 27 1.71 -3.91 -17.22
N PRO A 28 2.80 -4.21 -16.47
CA PRO A 28 3.09 -3.55 -15.20
C PRO A 28 3.21 -2.03 -15.32
N ALA A 29 3.79 -1.54 -16.42
CA ALA A 29 3.98 -0.10 -16.62
C ALA A 29 2.66 0.65 -16.65
N ARG A 30 1.68 0.13 -17.37
CA ARG A 30 0.33 0.69 -17.45
C ARG A 30 -0.39 0.59 -16.10
N PHE A 31 -0.31 -0.56 -15.43
CA PHE A 31 -0.92 -0.77 -14.12
C PHE A 31 -0.39 0.22 -13.10
N TYR A 32 0.93 0.27 -12.92
CA TYR A 32 1.54 1.16 -11.91
C TYR A 32 1.38 2.63 -12.24
N SER A 33 1.37 3.03 -13.53
CA SER A 33 1.09 4.43 -13.91
C SER A 33 -0.32 4.85 -13.51
N LEU A 34 -1.32 3.99 -13.72
CA LEU A 34 -2.70 4.26 -13.32
C LEU A 34 -2.83 4.33 -11.79
N LEU A 35 -2.23 3.38 -11.08
CA LEU A 35 -2.27 3.31 -9.63
C LEU A 35 -1.54 4.51 -8.99
N ALA A 36 -0.43 4.96 -9.58
CA ALA A 36 0.31 6.13 -9.14
C ALA A 36 -0.50 7.41 -9.28
N ALA A 37 -1.14 7.61 -10.43
CA ALA A 37 -2.01 8.77 -10.66
C ALA A 37 -3.20 8.79 -9.68
N ASP A 38 -3.82 7.63 -9.43
CA ASP A 38 -4.91 7.52 -8.46
C ASP A 38 -4.45 7.78 -7.03
N SER A 39 -3.30 7.23 -6.64
CA SER A 39 -2.71 7.40 -5.31
C SER A 39 -2.34 8.85 -5.03
N ALA A 40 -1.69 9.51 -5.99
CA ALA A 40 -1.31 10.92 -5.86
C ALA A 40 -2.55 11.81 -5.66
N ARG A 41 -3.63 11.56 -6.42
CA ARG A 41 -4.93 12.24 -6.24
C ARG A 41 -5.55 11.96 -4.85
N GLN A 42 -5.46 10.71 -4.37
CA GLN A 42 -6.00 10.37 -3.05
C GLN A 42 -5.23 11.07 -1.95
N VAL A 43 -3.90 11.08 -1.99
CA VAL A 43 -3.09 11.79 -0.98
C VAL A 43 -3.37 13.28 -1.04
N ALA A 44 -3.41 13.88 -2.24
CA ALA A 44 -3.69 15.31 -2.42
C ALA A 44 -5.10 15.72 -1.94
N HIS A 45 -6.05 14.79 -1.87
CA HIS A 45 -7.36 15.04 -1.28
C HIS A 45 -7.30 15.31 0.24
N TYR A 46 -6.33 14.71 0.95
CA TYR A 46 -6.18 14.85 2.39
C TYR A 46 -5.15 15.92 2.79
N VAL A 47 -4.16 16.15 1.93
CA VAL A 47 -3.06 17.10 2.22
C VAL A 47 -2.49 17.69 0.94
N PRO A 48 -2.33 19.03 0.84
CA PRO A 48 -1.63 19.64 -0.30
C PRO A 48 -0.17 19.15 -0.31
N LEU A 49 0.37 18.82 -1.49
CA LEU A 49 1.70 18.21 -1.62
C LEU A 49 2.79 19.22 -1.99
N GLU A 50 2.42 20.41 -2.46
CA GLU A 50 3.38 21.45 -2.89
C GLU A 50 4.40 21.77 -1.79
N GLY A 51 5.68 21.63 -2.10
CA GLY A 51 6.80 21.90 -1.20
C GLY A 51 6.96 20.93 -0.03
N ARG A 52 6.12 19.91 0.12
CA ARG A 52 6.16 18.91 1.20
C ARG A 52 7.10 17.78 0.90
N THR A 53 7.81 17.30 1.92
CA THR A 53 8.60 16.07 1.84
C THR A 53 7.68 14.86 2.01
N LEU A 54 7.60 14.03 0.98
CA LEU A 54 6.86 12.77 0.98
C LEU A 54 7.83 11.59 0.96
N LEU A 55 7.74 10.72 1.98
CA LEU A 55 8.44 9.44 2.04
C LEU A 55 7.49 8.34 1.58
N ASP A 56 7.90 7.59 0.55
CA ASP A 56 7.20 6.41 0.02
C ASP A 56 7.90 5.15 0.53
N VAL A 57 7.28 4.47 1.50
CA VAL A 57 7.82 3.27 2.14
C VAL A 57 7.35 2.03 1.38
N GLY A 58 8.31 1.31 0.80
CA GLY A 58 8.06 0.22 -0.14
C GLY A 58 7.81 0.74 -1.56
N GLY A 59 8.52 1.81 -1.95
CA GLY A 59 8.34 2.49 -3.24
C GLY A 59 8.82 1.70 -4.45
N GLY A 60 9.46 0.53 -4.26
CA GLY A 60 10.01 -0.28 -5.33
C GLY A 60 10.94 0.54 -6.24
N PRO A 61 10.84 0.43 -7.58
CA PRO A 61 11.68 1.21 -8.49
C PRO A 61 11.22 2.68 -8.67
N GLY A 62 10.34 3.19 -7.79
CA GLY A 62 9.87 4.58 -7.83
C GLY A 62 8.77 4.86 -8.84
N TYR A 63 7.85 3.91 -9.07
CA TYR A 63 6.72 4.10 -9.98
C TYR A 63 5.83 5.30 -9.63
N PHE A 64 5.71 5.63 -8.34
CA PHE A 64 4.85 6.69 -7.83
C PHE A 64 5.52 8.08 -7.82
N ALA A 65 6.87 8.12 -7.94
CA ALA A 65 7.66 9.33 -7.78
C ALA A 65 7.20 10.48 -8.69
N ASP A 66 7.00 10.19 -9.97
CA ASP A 66 6.68 11.24 -10.95
C ASP A 66 5.26 11.79 -10.74
N ALA A 67 4.32 10.94 -10.31
CA ALA A 67 2.95 11.38 -9.98
C ALA A 67 2.92 12.31 -8.75
N PHE A 68 3.70 11.99 -7.70
CA PHE A 68 3.79 12.84 -6.52
C PHE A 68 4.55 14.14 -6.81
N ARG A 69 5.63 14.10 -7.60
CA ARG A 69 6.37 15.30 -8.02
C ARG A 69 5.56 16.23 -8.89
N ALA A 70 4.71 15.69 -9.77
CA ALA A 70 3.79 16.49 -10.57
C ALA A 70 2.82 17.33 -9.71
N LEU A 71 2.62 16.95 -8.44
CA LEU A 71 1.86 17.71 -7.44
C LEU A 71 2.74 18.54 -6.50
N GLY A 72 4.01 18.75 -6.83
CA GLY A 72 4.95 19.59 -6.10
C GLY A 72 5.63 18.93 -4.88
N ALA A 73 5.48 17.61 -4.68
CA ALA A 73 6.12 16.92 -3.57
C ALA A 73 7.64 16.77 -3.77
N ARG A 74 8.39 16.94 -2.70
CA ARG A 74 9.79 16.48 -2.59
C ARG A 74 9.78 14.99 -2.22
N TYR A 75 9.83 14.14 -3.24
CA TYR A 75 9.70 12.69 -3.10
C TYR A 75 11.02 12.05 -2.65
N VAL A 76 10.91 11.14 -1.69
CA VAL A 76 11.94 10.19 -1.28
C VAL A 76 11.29 8.81 -1.22
N GLY A 77 11.86 7.83 -1.90
CA GLY A 77 11.41 6.45 -1.81
C GLY A 77 12.33 5.61 -0.93
N LEU A 78 11.79 4.58 -0.30
CA LEU A 78 12.56 3.58 0.43
C LEU A 78 12.06 2.19 0.05
N ASP A 79 13.00 1.27 -0.19
CA ASP A 79 12.68 -0.15 -0.34
C ASP A 79 13.73 -1.01 0.34
N ALA A 80 13.35 -2.21 0.78
CA ALA A 80 14.24 -3.16 1.45
C ALA A 80 14.97 -4.07 0.46
N ASP A 81 14.50 -4.17 -0.77
CA ASP A 81 15.02 -5.09 -1.79
C ASP A 81 15.74 -4.32 -2.90
N VAL A 82 17.05 -4.58 -3.03
CA VAL A 82 17.88 -4.04 -4.14
C VAL A 82 17.35 -4.48 -5.51
N GLY A 83 16.79 -5.70 -5.59
CA GLY A 83 16.18 -6.22 -6.81
C GLY A 83 14.95 -5.40 -7.23
N GLU A 84 14.11 -5.04 -6.27
CA GLU A 84 12.94 -4.19 -6.53
C GLU A 84 13.36 -2.77 -6.96
N LEU A 85 14.41 -2.19 -6.36
CA LEU A 85 14.94 -0.87 -6.74
C LEU A 85 15.44 -0.82 -8.20
N SER A 86 15.90 -1.94 -8.74
CA SER A 86 16.45 -2.06 -10.10
C SER A 86 15.53 -2.77 -11.11
N LEU A 87 14.28 -3.07 -10.74
CA LEU A 87 13.34 -3.77 -11.60
C LEU A 87 13.12 -3.06 -12.94
N HIS A 88 12.94 -3.88 -13.98
CA HIS A 88 12.69 -3.45 -15.36
C HIS A 88 13.82 -2.64 -16.02
N GLY A 89 15.09 -2.90 -15.62
CA GLY A 89 16.27 -2.25 -16.22
C GLY A 89 16.36 -0.75 -15.95
N ARG A 90 15.64 -0.24 -14.95
CA ARG A 90 15.78 1.15 -14.50
C ARG A 90 17.04 1.28 -13.63
N GLU A 91 17.81 2.33 -13.85
CA GLU A 91 18.85 2.72 -12.90
C GLU A 91 18.21 3.09 -11.55
N VAL A 92 18.88 2.70 -10.45
CA VAL A 92 18.44 3.11 -9.10
C VAL A 92 18.40 4.63 -9.03
N ARG A 93 17.24 5.17 -8.75
CA ARG A 93 17.05 6.63 -8.70
C ARG A 93 17.80 7.20 -7.50
N ARG A 94 18.37 8.39 -7.65
CA ARG A 94 19.12 9.09 -6.59
C ARG A 94 18.27 9.43 -5.35
N ASP A 95 16.96 9.39 -5.47
CA ASP A 95 15.99 9.67 -4.41
C ASP A 95 15.40 8.40 -3.80
N MET A 96 16.02 7.25 -4.08
CA MET A 96 15.68 5.96 -3.45
C MET A 96 16.71 5.60 -2.38
N VAL A 97 16.23 5.13 -1.24
CA VAL A 97 17.02 4.69 -0.08
C VAL A 97 16.79 3.19 0.12
N LEU A 98 17.87 2.44 0.30
CA LEU A 98 17.80 1.05 0.72
C LEU A 98 17.59 1.00 2.24
N GLY A 99 16.52 0.35 2.69
CA GLY A 99 16.22 0.24 4.11
C GLY A 99 14.95 -0.52 4.42
N SER A 100 14.80 -0.95 5.68
CA SER A 100 13.62 -1.66 6.14
C SER A 100 12.51 -0.69 6.53
N GLY A 101 11.27 -0.96 6.09
CA GLY A 101 10.09 -0.24 6.57
C GLY A 101 9.82 -0.41 8.07
N MET A 102 10.34 -1.50 8.67
CA MET A 102 10.22 -1.76 10.12
C MET A 102 11.32 -1.08 10.96
N ALA A 103 12.30 -0.41 10.31
CA ALA A 103 13.37 0.35 10.96
C ALA A 103 13.81 1.46 10.00
N LEU A 104 12.98 2.48 9.85
CA LEU A 104 13.19 3.55 8.88
C LEU A 104 14.46 4.38 9.22
N PRO A 105 15.42 4.52 8.28
CA PRO A 105 16.67 5.25 8.51
C PRO A 105 16.48 6.78 8.44
N PHE A 106 15.39 7.27 9.00
CA PHE A 106 15.03 8.69 9.05
C PHE A 106 14.81 9.13 10.50
N ALA A 107 15.16 10.36 10.79
CA ALA A 107 14.91 10.94 12.10
C ALA A 107 13.42 11.03 12.41
N SER A 108 13.04 10.97 13.69
CA SER A 108 11.67 11.21 14.12
C SER A 108 11.22 12.60 13.69
N GLY A 109 10.00 12.72 13.17
CA GLY A 109 9.45 14.00 12.76
C GLY A 109 10.17 14.68 11.59
N SER A 110 10.71 13.91 10.63
CA SER A 110 11.51 14.45 9.51
C SER A 110 10.71 14.65 8.21
N VAL A 111 9.57 13.97 8.02
CA VAL A 111 8.78 14.03 6.79
C VAL A 111 7.38 14.62 7.01
N ASP A 112 6.86 15.31 5.99
CA ASP A 112 5.53 15.93 6.07
C ASP A 112 4.41 14.92 5.77
N VAL A 113 4.69 13.97 4.85
CA VAL A 113 3.78 12.90 4.46
C VAL A 113 4.56 11.59 4.44
N CYS A 114 4.09 10.58 5.17
CA CYS A 114 4.59 9.21 5.08
C CYS A 114 3.53 8.36 4.39
N TYR A 115 3.88 7.86 3.21
CA TYR A 115 3.00 7.09 2.34
C TYR A 115 3.48 5.64 2.24
N SER A 116 2.56 4.69 2.23
CA SER A 116 2.84 3.30 1.87
C SER A 116 1.60 2.66 1.25
N SER A 117 1.79 1.86 0.21
CA SER A 117 0.71 1.21 -0.53
C SER A 117 1.07 -0.20 -0.94
N ASN A 118 0.29 -1.18 -0.48
CA ASN A 118 0.47 -2.60 -0.79
C ASN A 118 1.84 -3.14 -0.36
N VAL A 119 2.27 -2.81 0.87
CA VAL A 119 3.57 -3.22 1.43
C VAL A 119 3.42 -3.93 2.77
N LEU A 120 2.45 -3.55 3.61
CA LEU A 120 2.29 -4.12 4.95
C LEU A 120 2.08 -5.64 4.94
N GLU A 121 1.43 -6.16 3.92
CA GLU A 121 1.24 -7.60 3.71
C GLU A 121 2.54 -8.33 3.40
N HIS A 122 3.59 -7.61 3.02
CA HIS A 122 4.91 -8.15 2.66
C HIS A 122 5.94 -8.07 3.79
N VAL A 123 5.57 -7.54 4.96
CA VAL A 123 6.47 -7.44 6.12
C VAL A 123 5.99 -8.33 7.28
N PRO A 124 6.91 -8.98 8.02
CA PRO A 124 6.54 -9.83 9.15
C PRO A 124 5.98 -9.05 10.34
N GLY A 125 6.29 -7.76 10.45
CA GLY A 125 5.85 -6.86 11.51
C GLY A 125 5.05 -5.65 11.00
N PRO A 126 3.80 -5.83 10.50
CA PRO A 126 3.06 -4.74 9.90
C PRO A 126 2.76 -3.58 10.86
N THR A 127 2.53 -3.85 12.14
CA THR A 127 2.31 -2.81 13.15
C THR A 127 3.60 -2.06 13.48
N LEU A 128 4.75 -2.76 13.51
CA LEU A 128 6.05 -2.10 13.69
C LEU A 128 6.37 -1.14 12.54
N MET A 129 6.07 -1.54 11.30
CA MET A 129 6.21 -0.63 10.16
C MET A 129 5.28 0.59 10.29
N ALA A 130 4.05 0.38 10.72
CA ALA A 130 3.10 1.47 10.95
C ALA A 130 3.59 2.42 12.06
N ASP A 131 4.15 1.90 13.15
CA ASP A 131 4.77 2.72 14.22
C ASP A 131 5.94 3.56 13.69
N GLU A 132 6.81 2.98 12.86
CA GLU A 132 7.92 3.70 12.25
C GLU A 132 7.44 4.81 11.30
N MET A 133 6.39 4.55 10.50
CA MET A 133 5.77 5.58 9.66
C MET A 133 5.23 6.75 10.50
N VAL A 134 4.59 6.45 11.63
CA VAL A 134 4.14 7.50 12.57
C VAL A 134 5.34 8.22 13.19
N ARG A 135 6.39 7.49 13.59
CA ARG A 135 7.58 8.08 14.22
C ARG A 135 8.25 9.13 13.31
N VAL A 136 8.49 8.79 12.04
CA VAL A 136 9.20 9.67 11.10
C VAL A 136 8.36 10.85 10.61
N THR A 137 7.04 10.77 10.72
CA THR A 137 6.12 11.84 10.33
C THR A 137 6.21 13.00 11.33
N LYS A 138 6.22 14.23 10.84
CA LYS A 138 6.19 15.48 11.65
C LYS A 138 4.87 15.60 12.43
N GLN A 139 4.87 16.38 13.51
CA GLN A 139 3.62 16.86 14.13
C GLN A 139 2.76 17.58 13.08
N GLY A 140 1.46 17.31 13.07
CA GLY A 140 0.53 17.80 12.05
C GLY A 140 0.70 17.16 10.67
N GLY A 141 1.71 16.30 10.47
CA GLY A 141 1.95 15.57 9.24
C GLY A 141 0.96 14.42 9.02
N THR A 142 0.95 13.87 7.81
CA THR A 142 -0.01 12.85 7.39
C THR A 142 0.66 11.52 7.17
N VAL A 143 0.09 10.45 7.73
CA VAL A 143 0.40 9.06 7.39
C VAL A 143 -0.71 8.53 6.49
N PHE A 144 -0.35 8.06 5.29
CA PHE A 144 -1.24 7.40 4.34
C PHE A 144 -0.78 5.97 4.18
N LEU A 145 -1.55 5.02 4.70
CA LEU A 145 -1.17 3.63 4.81
C LEU A 145 -2.25 2.75 4.22
N SER A 146 -1.90 1.93 3.22
CA SER A 146 -2.84 0.98 2.66
C SER A 146 -2.21 -0.37 2.33
N TYR A 147 -2.98 -1.43 2.45
CA TYR A 147 -2.50 -2.80 2.23
C TYR A 147 -3.62 -3.74 1.80
N ASN A 148 -3.24 -4.84 1.15
CA ASN A 148 -4.16 -5.92 0.80
C ASN A 148 -4.41 -6.82 2.02
N ASN A 149 -5.68 -6.98 2.37
CA ASN A 149 -6.08 -7.85 3.46
C ASN A 149 -5.98 -9.33 3.05
N TRP A 150 -5.44 -10.18 3.95
CA TRP A 150 -5.24 -11.61 3.69
C TRP A 150 -6.51 -12.35 3.25
N LEU A 151 -7.67 -12.06 3.87
CA LEU A 151 -8.94 -12.72 3.55
C LEU A 151 -9.70 -12.06 2.38
N ALA A 152 -9.12 -11.05 1.73
CA ALA A 152 -9.66 -10.54 0.47
C ALA A 152 -9.57 -11.59 -0.64
N PRO A 153 -10.41 -11.52 -1.69
CA PRO A 153 -10.37 -12.47 -2.80
C PRO A 153 -9.00 -12.63 -3.46
N ASN A 154 -8.19 -11.57 -3.49
CA ASN A 154 -6.82 -11.52 -4.01
C ASN A 154 -5.75 -11.49 -2.92
N GLY A 155 -6.09 -11.70 -1.65
CA GLY A 155 -5.15 -11.61 -0.52
C GLY A 155 -4.00 -12.62 -0.56
N GLY A 156 -4.20 -13.73 -1.26
CA GLY A 156 -3.16 -14.72 -1.53
C GLY A 156 -2.30 -14.44 -2.77
N HIS A 157 -2.47 -13.29 -3.43
CA HIS A 157 -1.80 -12.94 -4.68
C HIS A 157 -1.89 -14.08 -5.70
N GLU A 158 -0.76 -14.57 -6.25
CA GLU A 158 -0.73 -15.64 -7.25
C GLU A 158 -1.33 -16.97 -6.74
N THR A 159 -1.43 -17.13 -5.42
CA THR A 159 -1.98 -18.35 -4.80
C THR A 159 -3.48 -18.30 -4.59
N SER A 160 -4.13 -17.17 -4.89
CA SER A 160 -5.57 -17.03 -4.78
C SER A 160 -6.31 -17.94 -5.78
N PRO A 161 -7.46 -18.52 -5.43
CA PRO A 161 -8.16 -18.42 -4.14
C PRO A 161 -7.71 -19.46 -3.11
N TRP A 162 -6.69 -20.25 -3.37
CA TRP A 162 -6.27 -21.39 -2.54
C TRP A 162 -5.72 -20.97 -1.16
N HIS A 163 -5.33 -19.71 -0.99
CA HIS A 163 -4.87 -19.15 0.28
C HIS A 163 -5.91 -19.28 1.41
N TYR A 164 -7.21 -19.38 1.09
CA TYR A 164 -8.26 -19.66 2.09
C TYR A 164 -8.11 -21.03 2.77
N LEU A 165 -7.46 -21.99 2.11
CA LEU A 165 -7.18 -23.33 2.67
C LEU A 165 -5.84 -23.38 3.41
N GLY A 166 -5.17 -22.25 3.59
CA GLY A 166 -3.91 -22.09 4.28
C GLY A 166 -2.77 -21.66 3.35
N GLY A 167 -2.03 -20.62 3.78
CA GLY A 167 -1.02 -19.97 2.94
C GLY A 167 0.10 -20.92 2.48
N ARG A 168 0.66 -21.76 3.38
CA ARG A 168 1.71 -22.73 3.01
C ARG A 168 1.21 -23.76 2.01
N ARG A 169 0.02 -24.34 2.24
CA ARG A 169 -0.58 -25.31 1.31
C ARG A 169 -0.85 -24.69 -0.06
N ALA A 170 -1.29 -23.44 -0.11
CA ALA A 170 -1.51 -22.72 -1.36
C ALA A 170 -0.20 -22.48 -2.13
N ALA A 171 0.87 -22.10 -1.42
CA ALA A 171 2.20 -21.92 -2.00
C ALA A 171 2.79 -23.24 -2.52
N ASP A 172 2.64 -24.34 -1.76
CA ASP A 172 3.10 -25.67 -2.17
C ASP A 172 2.34 -26.16 -3.42
N ARG A 173 1.01 -25.98 -3.45
CA ARG A 173 0.19 -26.26 -4.61
C ARG A 173 0.62 -25.47 -5.85
N TYR A 174 0.90 -24.16 -5.67
CA TYR A 174 1.41 -23.33 -6.75
C TYR A 174 2.75 -23.84 -7.27
N ALA A 175 3.67 -24.17 -6.36
CA ALA A 175 4.99 -24.69 -6.73
C ALA A 175 4.92 -26.01 -7.53
N VAL A 176 4.02 -26.92 -7.16
CA VAL A 176 3.78 -28.17 -7.91
C VAL A 176 3.22 -27.89 -9.30
N ARG A 177 2.30 -26.92 -9.43
CA ARG A 177 1.65 -26.60 -10.71
C ARG A 177 2.56 -25.84 -11.66
N GLU A 178 3.32 -24.85 -11.14
CA GLU A 178 4.10 -23.90 -11.94
C GLU A 178 5.60 -24.28 -12.01
N GLY A 179 6.05 -25.32 -11.29
CA GLY A 179 7.46 -25.71 -11.22
C GLY A 179 8.36 -24.74 -10.48
N ARG A 180 7.82 -23.72 -9.80
CA ARG A 180 8.54 -22.70 -9.03
C ARG A 180 7.70 -22.17 -7.89
N ARG A 181 8.34 -21.65 -6.83
CA ARG A 181 7.64 -20.95 -5.75
C ARG A 181 6.96 -19.67 -6.27
N PRO A 182 5.83 -19.27 -5.68
CA PRO A 182 5.23 -17.96 -5.99
C PRO A 182 6.19 -16.84 -5.59
N LYS A 183 6.14 -15.68 -6.28
CA LYS A 183 6.88 -14.48 -5.88
C LYS A 183 6.46 -14.05 -4.48
N ASN A 184 5.15 -14.06 -4.22
CA ASN A 184 4.55 -13.74 -2.92
C ASN A 184 4.37 -15.02 -2.11
N ASP A 185 5.50 -15.55 -1.57
CA ASP A 185 5.54 -16.82 -0.85
C ASP A 185 5.17 -16.64 0.63
N PHE A 186 4.13 -17.37 1.05
CA PHE A 186 3.58 -17.24 2.40
C PHE A 186 4.59 -17.62 3.50
N GLY A 187 4.82 -16.66 4.40
CA GLY A 187 5.74 -16.79 5.52
C GLY A 187 7.16 -16.32 5.23
N SER A 188 7.46 -15.88 3.97
CA SER A 188 8.72 -15.26 3.62
C SER A 188 8.55 -13.86 3.01
N THR A 189 7.73 -13.73 1.98
CA THR A 189 7.45 -12.47 1.29
C THR A 189 5.97 -12.07 1.29
N LEU A 190 5.10 -12.89 1.90
CA LEU A 190 3.68 -12.60 2.11
C LEU A 190 3.25 -13.07 3.50
N PHE A 191 2.59 -12.21 4.26
CA PHE A 191 2.19 -12.47 5.64
C PHE A 191 0.69 -12.24 5.83
N LYS A 192 0.09 -12.99 6.78
CA LYS A 192 -1.31 -12.85 7.11
C LYS A 192 -1.55 -11.54 7.86
N THR A 193 -1.99 -10.51 7.15
CA THR A 193 -2.37 -9.23 7.73
C THR A 193 -3.89 -9.05 7.63
N SER A 194 -4.57 -8.82 8.75
CA SER A 194 -6.03 -8.68 8.81
C SER A 194 -6.47 -7.24 9.08
N VAL A 195 -7.69 -6.89 8.69
CA VAL A 195 -8.29 -5.59 9.01
C VAL A 195 -8.38 -5.40 10.51
N ALA A 196 -8.85 -6.43 11.24
CA ALA A 196 -8.97 -6.37 12.71
C ALA A 196 -7.62 -6.14 13.42
N GLN A 197 -6.51 -6.66 12.88
CA GLN A 197 -5.18 -6.45 13.45
C GLN A 197 -4.80 -4.97 13.42
N LEU A 198 -4.94 -4.33 12.27
CA LEU A 198 -4.57 -2.93 12.11
C LEU A 198 -5.55 -1.97 12.80
N LEU A 199 -6.84 -2.31 12.87
CA LEU A 199 -7.77 -1.52 13.67
C LEU A 199 -7.47 -1.59 15.16
N ARG A 200 -7.11 -2.78 15.71
CA ARG A 200 -6.65 -2.88 17.12
C ARG A 200 -5.37 -2.11 17.38
N TRP A 201 -4.41 -2.13 16.44
CA TRP A 201 -3.22 -1.30 16.53
C TRP A 201 -3.61 0.19 16.56
N LEU A 202 -4.53 0.62 15.70
CA LEU A 202 -5.01 2.01 15.64
C LEU A 202 -5.69 2.45 16.94
N ASP A 203 -6.50 1.59 17.55
CA ASP A 203 -7.18 1.85 18.82
C ASP A 203 -6.19 2.06 19.99
N GLN A 204 -4.96 1.56 19.87
CA GLN A 204 -3.88 1.70 20.86
C GLN A 204 -3.03 2.95 20.63
N GLN A 205 -3.20 3.65 19.50
CA GLN A 205 -2.40 4.81 19.15
C GLN A 205 -2.92 6.08 19.83
N SER A 206 -2.10 6.67 20.69
CA SER A 206 -2.39 7.98 21.32
C SER A 206 -1.78 9.17 20.57
N SER A 207 -0.81 8.91 19.68
CA SER A 207 0.00 9.92 18.98
C SER A 207 -0.58 10.37 17.64
N VAL A 208 -1.73 9.82 17.23
CA VAL A 208 -2.37 10.15 15.96
C VAL A 208 -3.86 10.44 16.12
N ASP A 209 -4.38 11.28 15.25
CA ASP A 209 -5.82 11.42 14.99
C ASP A 209 -6.18 10.65 13.72
N VAL A 210 -7.30 9.92 13.78
CA VAL A 210 -7.84 9.21 12.63
C VAL A 210 -8.58 10.18 11.72
N VAL A 211 -8.04 10.42 10.53
CA VAL A 211 -8.70 11.26 9.51
C VAL A 211 -9.69 10.44 8.72
N ASP A 212 -9.29 9.24 8.27
CA ASP A 212 -10.17 8.35 7.51
C ASP A 212 -9.74 6.88 7.62
N VAL A 213 -10.73 5.97 7.59
CA VAL A 213 -10.52 4.52 7.46
C VAL A 213 -11.57 3.97 6.52
N LEU A 214 -11.13 3.40 5.38
CA LEU A 214 -12.06 2.98 4.34
C LEU A 214 -11.51 1.85 3.45
N PRO A 215 -12.39 1.11 2.74
CA PRO A 215 -11.98 0.18 1.71
C PRO A 215 -11.55 0.98 0.46
N ARG A 216 -10.24 1.05 0.21
CA ARG A 216 -9.58 2.01 -0.70
C ARG A 216 -10.14 2.04 -2.11
N TYR A 217 -10.39 0.89 -2.69
CA TYR A 217 -10.76 0.76 -4.10
C TYR A 217 -12.28 0.65 -4.30
N HIS A 218 -13.04 0.65 -3.22
CA HIS A 218 -14.49 0.59 -3.27
C HIS A 218 -15.13 1.96 -3.50
N PRO A 219 -16.37 1.99 -4.00
CA PRO A 219 -17.13 3.24 -4.06
C PRO A 219 -17.48 3.72 -2.64
N SER A 220 -17.70 5.02 -2.48
CA SER A 220 -17.89 5.66 -1.17
C SER A 220 -19.04 5.09 -0.33
N TRP A 221 -20.09 4.60 -0.98
CA TRP A 221 -21.22 3.96 -0.27
C TRP A 221 -20.82 2.64 0.44
N ALA A 222 -19.72 2.01 0.04
CA ALA A 222 -19.22 0.77 0.64
C ALA A 222 -18.36 0.98 1.90
N ARG A 223 -18.17 2.22 2.36
CA ARG A 223 -17.33 2.55 3.55
C ARG A 223 -17.81 1.86 4.83
N TRP A 224 -19.08 1.49 4.93
CA TRP A 224 -19.64 0.76 6.06
C TRP A 224 -19.02 -0.63 6.26
N ILE A 225 -18.45 -1.25 5.22
CA ILE A 225 -17.85 -2.60 5.25
C ILE A 225 -16.78 -2.68 6.36
N VAL A 226 -15.96 -1.65 6.53
CA VAL A 226 -14.88 -1.64 7.53
C VAL A 226 -15.43 -1.70 8.97
N ARG A 227 -16.67 -1.23 9.19
CA ARG A 227 -17.29 -1.15 10.51
C ARG A 227 -17.91 -2.48 10.98
N VAL A 228 -18.17 -3.40 10.05
CA VAL A 228 -18.87 -4.66 10.38
C VAL A 228 -17.86 -5.80 10.54
N PRO A 229 -17.67 -6.35 11.75
CA PRO A 229 -16.83 -7.51 12.00
C PRO A 229 -17.17 -8.66 11.04
N LEU A 230 -16.20 -9.47 10.68
CA LEU A 230 -16.26 -10.56 9.69
C LEU A 230 -16.42 -10.05 8.25
N ILE A 231 -17.41 -9.19 7.95
CA ILE A 231 -17.58 -8.62 6.60
C ILE A 231 -16.34 -7.83 6.20
N ARG A 232 -15.77 -7.04 7.12
CA ARG A 232 -14.55 -6.27 6.87
C ARG A 232 -13.35 -7.14 6.46
N GLU A 233 -13.27 -8.36 6.98
CA GLU A 233 -12.14 -9.26 6.69
C GLU A 233 -12.18 -9.84 5.27
N VAL A 234 -13.35 -9.96 4.68
CA VAL A 234 -13.53 -10.50 3.32
C VAL A 234 -13.85 -9.39 2.32
N GLY A 235 -14.69 -8.44 2.73
CA GLY A 235 -15.20 -7.39 1.87
C GLY A 235 -14.24 -6.21 1.67
N THR A 236 -13.28 -5.98 2.58
CA THR A 236 -12.26 -4.94 2.41
C THR A 236 -11.07 -5.52 1.65
N TRP A 237 -10.99 -5.31 0.35
CA TRP A 237 -9.88 -5.82 -0.44
C TRP A 237 -8.57 -5.15 -0.06
N ASN A 238 -8.58 -3.84 -0.03
CA ASN A 238 -7.46 -3.02 0.40
C ASN A 238 -7.97 -2.04 1.47
N LEU A 239 -7.40 -2.09 2.65
CA LEU A 239 -7.70 -1.13 3.71
C LEU A 239 -6.83 0.11 3.54
N LEU A 240 -7.45 1.28 3.54
CA LEU A 240 -6.77 2.57 3.66
C LEU A 240 -7.00 3.14 5.05
N MET A 241 -5.93 3.58 5.67
CA MET A 241 -5.92 4.42 6.88
C MET A 241 -5.20 5.72 6.58
N VAL A 242 -5.84 6.84 6.86
CA VAL A 242 -5.25 8.18 6.80
C VAL A 242 -5.24 8.76 8.20
N LEU A 243 -4.05 9.07 8.69
CA LEU A 243 -3.83 9.51 10.06
C LEU A 243 -3.11 10.86 10.07
N ARG A 244 -3.39 11.66 11.08
CA ARG A 244 -2.68 12.92 11.37
C ARG A 244 -1.89 12.76 12.65
N LYS A 245 -0.57 13.00 12.61
CA LYS A 245 0.24 12.96 13.81
C LYS A 245 -0.05 14.17 14.70
N ARG A 246 -0.30 13.92 15.98
CA ARG A 246 -0.49 14.94 17.02
C ARG A 246 0.80 15.66 17.37
#